data_9e6680b26fede88d55fcfc1e796bbf17
#
_entry.id   9e6680b26fede88d55fcfc1e796bbf17
#
_cell.length_a   1.000
_cell.length_b   1.000
_cell.length_c   1.000
_cell.angle_alpha   90.00
_cell.angle_beta   90.00
_cell.angle_gamma   90.00
#
_symmetry.space_group_name_H-M   'P 1'
#
loop_
_entity.id
_entity.type
_entity.pdbx_description
1 polymer ?
#
loop_
_entity_poly.entity_id
_entity_poly.type
_entity_poly.pdbx_seq_one_letter_code
_entity_poly.pdbx_strand_id
1 'polypeptide(L)'
;GKPYKGGREGRMLWNCVDVRDVARAHRLCMETTVGGNGSRYILSAADRGGELFTWQLQALLESLYPMVDDIGGEPMHGEGGDVPVKPTYDAPRAYCLLAKQELGLETFDLETTVRDTVDSYYAVGLLGDETS
;
A
#
# COMPACT_ATOMS: atom_id res chain seq x y z
N GLY A 1 -18.31 2.68 16.71
CA GLY A 1 -18.44 1.53 15.82
C GLY A 1 -17.35 0.53 16.16
N LYS A 2 -17.67 -0.76 16.17
CA LYS A 2 -16.66 -1.79 16.40
C LYS A 2 -15.60 -1.66 15.31
N PRO A 3 -14.30 -1.70 15.64
CA PRO A 3 -13.25 -1.66 14.63
C PRO A 3 -13.45 -2.83 13.65
N TYR A 4 -13.25 -2.56 12.38
CA TYR A 4 -13.28 -3.58 11.33
C TYR A 4 -12.20 -4.62 11.67
N LYS A 5 -12.60 -5.73 12.20
CA LYS A 5 -11.72 -6.90 12.33
C LYS A 5 -11.58 -7.47 10.92
N GLY A 6 -10.64 -6.91 10.17
CA GLY A 6 -10.24 -7.46 8.88
C GLY A 6 -10.05 -8.97 9.04
N GLY A 7 -10.79 -9.73 8.25
CA GLY A 7 -10.95 -11.14 8.45
C GLY A 7 -9.66 -11.85 8.81
N ARG A 8 -9.68 -12.64 9.87
CA ARG A 8 -8.56 -13.39 10.44
C ARG A 8 -7.42 -12.56 11.02
N GLU A 9 -7.73 -11.71 12.05
CA GLU A 9 -6.71 -11.20 12.99
C GLU A 9 -5.51 -10.48 12.31
N GLY A 10 -5.81 -9.55 11.42
CA GLY A 10 -4.75 -8.77 10.75
C GLY A 10 -3.95 -9.53 9.68
N ARG A 11 -4.39 -10.71 9.29
CA ARG A 11 -3.72 -11.55 8.27
C ARG A 11 -4.18 -11.25 6.83
N MET A 12 -4.96 -10.20 6.62
CA MET A 12 -5.31 -9.81 5.26
C MET A 12 -4.08 -9.26 4.55
N LEU A 13 -3.76 -9.85 3.41
CA LEU A 13 -2.69 -9.37 2.55
C LEU A 13 -3.22 -8.21 1.69
N TRP A 14 -2.52 -7.10 1.76
CA TRP A 14 -2.75 -5.94 0.90
C TRP A 14 -1.70 -5.90 -0.20
N ASN A 15 -2.10 -5.38 -1.33
CA ASN A 15 -1.19 -5.04 -2.42
C ASN A 15 -1.51 -3.61 -2.85
N CYS A 16 -0.63 -2.70 -2.51
CA CYS A 16 -0.85 -1.26 -2.64
C CYS A 16 -0.10 -0.69 -3.84
N VAL A 17 -0.63 0.38 -4.37
CA VAL A 17 0.03 1.26 -5.33
C VAL A 17 -0.43 2.69 -5.10
N ASP A 18 0.45 3.64 -5.26
CA ASP A 18 0.12 5.06 -5.13
C ASP A 18 -0.80 5.51 -6.28
N VAL A 19 -1.83 6.29 -5.96
CA VAL A 19 -2.77 6.81 -6.96
C VAL A 19 -2.07 7.66 -8.02
N ARG A 20 -0.97 8.34 -7.67
CA ARG A 20 -0.15 9.13 -8.61
C ARG A 20 0.55 8.23 -9.62
N ASP A 21 0.96 7.02 -9.21
CA ASP A 21 1.53 6.02 -10.13
C ASP A 21 0.49 5.49 -11.09
N VAL A 22 -0.74 5.28 -10.62
CA VAL A 22 -1.87 4.87 -11.46
C VAL A 22 -2.16 5.94 -12.52
N ALA A 23 -2.23 7.22 -12.11
CA ALA A 23 -2.43 8.33 -13.03
C ALA A 23 -1.29 8.45 -14.05
N ARG A 24 -0.05 8.31 -13.61
CA ARG A 24 1.14 8.34 -14.47
C ARG A 24 1.14 7.17 -15.47
N ALA A 25 0.76 5.97 -15.03
CA ALA A 25 0.66 4.81 -15.91
C ALA A 25 -0.36 5.03 -17.03
N HIS A 26 -1.52 5.62 -16.72
CA HIS A 26 -2.51 5.97 -17.75
C HIS A 26 -1.93 6.93 -18.78
N ARG A 27 -1.24 7.98 -18.34
CA ARG A 27 -0.57 8.92 -19.27
C ARG A 27 0.47 8.20 -20.12
N LEU A 28 1.32 7.38 -19.51
CA LEU A 28 2.34 6.64 -20.26
C LEU A 28 1.74 5.69 -21.28
N CYS A 29 0.63 5.03 -20.97
CA CYS A 29 -0.09 4.19 -21.95
C CYS A 29 -0.58 4.99 -23.15
N MET A 30 -0.93 6.26 -22.98
CA MET A 30 -1.36 7.13 -24.08
C MET A 30 -0.18 7.64 -24.92
N GLU A 31 0.98 7.82 -24.31
CA GLU A 31 2.18 8.40 -24.92
C GLU A 31 3.10 7.34 -25.58
N THR A 32 3.02 6.10 -25.12
CA THR A 32 3.91 5.04 -25.61
C THR A 32 3.37 4.34 -26.85
N THR A 33 4.28 3.93 -27.71
CA THR A 33 3.99 3.03 -28.84
C THR A 33 4.32 1.57 -28.53
N VAL A 34 4.92 1.33 -27.37
CA VAL A 34 5.27 -0.01 -26.85
C VAL A 34 4.03 -0.64 -26.25
N GLY A 35 3.87 -1.94 -26.43
CA GLY A 35 2.78 -2.70 -25.82
C GLY A 35 1.53 -2.86 -26.66
N GLY A 36 1.39 -2.22 -27.78
CA GLY A 36 0.31 -2.43 -28.76
C GLY A 36 -1.12 -2.32 -28.19
N ASN A 37 -2.11 -2.37 -29.08
CA ASN A 37 -3.51 -2.38 -28.70
C ASN A 37 -3.86 -3.65 -27.91
N GLY A 38 -4.41 -3.48 -26.71
CA GLY A 38 -4.86 -4.57 -25.86
C GLY A 38 -3.86 -5.04 -24.81
N SER A 39 -2.72 -4.38 -24.64
CA SER A 39 -1.82 -4.64 -23.51
C SER A 39 -2.50 -4.34 -22.19
N ARG A 40 -2.23 -5.21 -21.22
CA ARG A 40 -2.79 -5.11 -19.87
C ARG A 40 -1.65 -4.99 -18.87
N TYR A 41 -1.72 -3.99 -18.03
CA TYR A 41 -0.71 -3.73 -17.00
C TYR A 41 -1.31 -3.88 -15.62
N ILE A 42 -0.63 -4.65 -14.77
CA ILE A 42 -0.90 -4.68 -13.34
C ILE A 42 0.02 -3.63 -12.70
N LEU A 43 -0.56 -2.80 -11.85
CA LEU A 43 0.16 -1.76 -11.12
C LEU A 43 0.23 -2.14 -9.65
N SER A 44 1.45 -2.22 -9.13
CA SER A 44 1.70 -2.60 -7.74
C SER A 44 3.04 -2.06 -7.29
N ALA A 45 3.12 -1.62 -6.06
CA ALA A 45 4.38 -1.27 -5.40
C ALA A 45 4.95 -2.41 -4.55
N ALA A 46 4.64 -3.67 -4.89
CA ALA A 46 5.03 -4.84 -4.11
C ALA A 46 6.55 -4.93 -3.85
N ASP A 47 7.36 -4.52 -4.81
CA ASP A 47 8.83 -4.47 -4.71
C ASP A 47 9.33 -3.27 -3.89
N ARG A 48 8.44 -2.34 -3.52
CA ARG A 48 8.70 -1.15 -2.72
C ARG A 48 7.90 -1.12 -1.40
N GLY A 49 7.64 -2.29 -0.84
CA GLY A 49 6.94 -2.45 0.43
C GLY A 49 5.43 -2.47 0.35
N GLY A 50 4.85 -2.32 -0.86
CA GLY A 50 3.40 -2.25 -1.05
C GLY A 50 2.66 -3.58 -0.90
N GLU A 51 3.35 -4.70 -0.76
CA GLU A 51 2.76 -6.00 -0.44
C GLU A 51 3.00 -6.31 1.04
N LEU A 52 1.94 -6.22 1.85
CA LEU A 52 2.03 -6.34 3.30
C LEU A 52 0.74 -6.85 3.92
N PHE A 53 0.85 -7.42 5.11
CA PHE A 53 -0.30 -7.75 5.92
C PHE A 53 -0.84 -6.53 6.67
N THR A 54 -2.11 -6.57 7.06
CA THR A 54 -2.76 -5.50 7.81
C THR A 54 -1.98 -5.13 9.08
N TRP A 55 -1.45 -6.11 9.81
CA TRP A 55 -0.66 -5.84 11.01
C TRP A 55 0.66 -5.11 10.72
N GLN A 56 1.26 -5.35 9.55
CA GLN A 56 2.48 -4.64 9.13
C GLN A 56 2.16 -3.19 8.78
N LEU A 57 1.02 -2.92 8.16
CA LEU A 57 0.56 -1.55 7.90
C LEU A 57 0.31 -0.80 9.22
N GLN A 58 -0.34 -1.47 10.18
CA GLN A 58 -0.55 -0.89 11.51
C GLN A 58 0.79 -0.55 12.19
N ALA A 59 1.73 -1.49 12.20
CA ALA A 59 3.06 -1.26 12.78
C ALA A 59 3.81 -0.10 12.09
N LEU A 60 3.67 0.03 10.77
CA LEU A 60 4.23 1.16 10.03
C LEU A 60 3.60 2.48 10.48
N LEU A 61 2.27 2.56 10.55
CA LEU A 61 1.55 3.75 11.00
C LEU A 61 1.95 4.15 12.43
N GLU A 62 2.03 3.19 13.35
CA GLU A 62 2.46 3.43 14.74
C GLU A 62 3.90 3.97 14.79
N SER A 63 4.78 3.47 13.93
CA SER A 63 6.17 3.94 13.87
C SER A 63 6.30 5.34 13.27
N LEU A 64 5.46 5.67 12.29
CA LEU A 64 5.46 6.98 11.63
C LEU A 64 4.77 8.07 12.45
N TYR A 65 3.76 7.68 13.22
CA TYR A 65 2.88 8.59 13.99
C TYR A 65 2.75 8.16 15.45
N PRO A 66 3.86 8.13 16.21
CA PRO A 66 3.86 7.62 17.59
C PRO A 66 3.05 8.48 18.57
N MET A 67 2.67 9.71 18.16
CA MET A 67 1.88 10.63 18.98
C MET A 67 0.36 10.43 18.84
N VAL A 68 -0.06 9.57 17.91
CA VAL A 68 -1.47 9.27 17.70
C VAL A 68 -1.83 8.04 18.53
N ASP A 69 -2.66 8.24 19.53
CA ASP A 69 -3.20 7.14 20.33
C ASP A 69 -4.20 6.33 19.51
N ASP A 70 -4.14 5.02 19.65
CA ASP A 70 -5.15 4.09 19.12
C ASP A 70 -5.25 4.07 17.57
N ILE A 71 -4.11 4.00 16.88
CA ILE A 71 -4.08 3.74 15.45
C ILE A 71 -4.60 2.31 15.19
N GLY A 72 -5.87 2.21 14.78
CA GLY A 72 -6.48 0.95 14.35
C GLY A 72 -7.10 0.08 15.44
N GLY A 73 -7.21 0.54 16.68
CA GLY A 73 -7.84 -0.19 17.77
C GLY A 73 -6.94 -1.25 18.42
N GLU A 74 -7.53 -2.31 18.94
CA GLU A 74 -6.79 -3.41 19.55
C GLU A 74 -5.60 -3.86 18.69
N PRO A 75 -4.40 -4.05 19.27
CA PRO A 75 -3.24 -4.51 18.53
C PRO A 75 -3.57 -5.77 17.72
N MET A 76 -3.41 -5.70 16.43
CA MET A 76 -3.58 -6.88 15.56
C MET A 76 -2.37 -7.81 15.67
N HIS A 77 -1.76 -7.87 16.84
CA HIS A 77 -0.73 -8.85 17.13
C HIS A 77 -1.39 -10.22 17.15
N GLY A 78 -1.07 -11.03 16.19
CA GLY A 78 -1.46 -12.43 16.23
C GLY A 78 -0.93 -13.07 17.50
N GLU A 79 -1.74 -13.05 18.56
CA GLU A 79 -1.47 -13.89 19.72
C GLU A 79 -1.50 -15.33 19.26
N GLY A 80 -0.37 -15.99 19.32
CA GLY A 80 -0.25 -17.42 19.22
C GLY A 80 -0.31 -17.98 17.81
N GLY A 81 0.75 -17.93 17.11
CA GLY A 81 0.99 -18.71 15.92
C GLY A 81 1.82 -17.95 14.91
N ASP A 82 2.69 -18.64 14.24
CA ASP A 82 3.55 -18.15 13.17
C ASP A 82 2.75 -17.34 12.16
N VAL A 83 2.65 -16.03 12.40
CA VAL A 83 2.17 -15.11 11.38
C VAL A 83 3.28 -15.02 10.34
N PRO A 84 3.06 -15.47 9.11
CA PRO A 84 4.10 -15.39 8.11
C PRO A 84 4.57 -13.95 7.97
N VAL A 85 5.85 -13.72 8.21
CA VAL A 85 6.48 -12.40 8.04
C VAL A 85 6.47 -11.99 6.56
N LYS A 86 6.26 -12.96 5.68
CA LYS A 86 6.11 -12.78 4.23
C LYS A 86 5.07 -13.78 3.71
N PRO A 87 4.37 -13.44 2.63
CA PRO A 87 3.56 -14.44 1.93
C PRO A 87 4.43 -15.65 1.58
N THR A 88 3.94 -16.83 1.92
CA THR A 88 4.67 -18.11 1.72
C THR A 88 4.53 -18.68 0.31
N TYR A 89 4.04 -17.90 -0.63
CA TYR A 89 3.93 -18.36 -2.00
C TYR A 89 5.07 -17.78 -2.83
N ASP A 90 5.74 -18.66 -3.57
CA ASP A 90 6.69 -18.34 -4.63
C ASP A 90 5.98 -17.77 -5.89
N ALA A 91 4.92 -16.98 -5.69
CA ALA A 91 4.36 -16.30 -6.83
C ALA A 91 5.40 -15.28 -7.33
N PRO A 92 5.76 -15.31 -8.59
CA PRO A 92 6.66 -14.30 -9.12
C PRO A 92 6.02 -12.95 -8.83
N ARG A 93 6.76 -12.06 -8.17
CA ARG A 93 6.38 -10.66 -7.91
C ARG A 93 6.34 -9.88 -9.22
N ALA A 94 5.65 -10.44 -10.20
CA ALA A 94 5.56 -9.92 -11.56
C ALA A 94 4.50 -8.82 -11.70
N TYR A 95 3.86 -8.44 -10.59
CA TYR A 95 2.68 -7.58 -10.65
C TYR A 95 2.90 -6.24 -11.34
N CYS A 96 4.10 -5.70 -11.27
CA CYS A 96 4.41 -4.43 -11.93
C CYS A 96 5.49 -4.56 -13.02
N LEU A 97 6.00 -5.74 -13.26
CA LEU A 97 7.17 -5.96 -14.11
C LEU A 97 6.94 -5.45 -15.55
N LEU A 98 5.80 -5.77 -16.14
CA LEU A 98 5.49 -5.37 -17.50
C LEU A 98 5.35 -3.83 -17.62
N ALA A 99 4.70 -3.20 -16.65
CA ALA A 99 4.58 -1.74 -16.63
C ALA A 99 5.96 -1.06 -16.49
N LYS A 100 6.86 -1.63 -15.70
CA LYS A 100 8.24 -1.14 -15.58
C LYS A 100 9.01 -1.29 -16.89
N GLN A 101 8.92 -2.45 -17.51
CA GLN A 101 9.66 -2.77 -18.75
C GLN A 101 9.14 -1.98 -19.96
N GLU A 102 7.84 -1.90 -20.14
CA GLU A 102 7.25 -1.31 -21.32
C GLU A 102 6.90 0.18 -21.17
N LEU A 103 6.49 0.60 -19.98
CA LEU A 103 6.10 1.99 -19.70
C LEU A 103 7.19 2.80 -19.01
N GLY A 104 8.23 2.15 -18.51
CA GLY A 104 9.23 2.81 -17.69
C GLY A 104 8.68 3.32 -16.35
N LEU A 105 7.60 2.70 -15.84
CA LEU A 105 6.95 3.12 -14.62
C LEU A 105 7.82 2.79 -13.40
N GLU A 106 8.18 3.82 -12.65
CA GLU A 106 8.78 3.70 -11.32
C GLU A 106 7.75 4.09 -10.27
N THR A 107 7.46 3.19 -9.33
CA THR A 107 6.45 3.42 -8.29
C THR A 107 7.04 4.11 -7.06
N PHE A 108 6.21 4.87 -6.35
CA PHE A 108 6.54 5.31 -4.98
C PHE A 108 6.68 4.12 -4.05
N ASP A 109 7.51 4.26 -3.02
CA ASP A 109 7.53 3.29 -1.92
C ASP A 109 6.31 3.46 -1.00
N LEU A 110 6.03 2.42 -0.21
CA LEU A 110 4.88 2.42 0.67
C LEU A 110 4.93 3.54 1.72
N GLU A 111 6.09 3.80 2.32
CA GLU A 111 6.22 4.81 3.36
C GLU A 111 5.87 6.20 2.82
N THR A 112 6.39 6.57 1.65
CA THR A 112 6.07 7.84 0.99
C THR A 112 4.57 7.93 0.71
N THR A 113 3.97 6.87 0.17
CA THR A 113 2.53 6.82 -0.10
C THR A 113 1.70 7.00 1.16
N VAL A 114 2.07 6.34 2.26
CA VAL A 114 1.36 6.45 3.55
C VAL A 114 1.49 7.86 4.12
N ARG A 115 2.70 8.44 4.17
CA ARG A 115 2.92 9.81 4.67
C ARG A 115 2.12 10.84 3.89
N ASP A 116 2.21 10.81 2.58
CA ASP A 116 1.50 11.77 1.73
C ASP A 116 -0.02 11.59 1.80
N THR A 117 -0.50 10.37 2.01
CA THR A 117 -1.93 10.10 2.23
C THR A 117 -2.40 10.73 3.54
N VAL A 118 -1.69 10.52 4.63
CA VAL A 118 -2.03 11.11 5.94
C VAL A 118 -1.98 12.64 5.86
N ASP A 119 -0.92 13.20 5.27
CA ASP A 119 -0.80 14.65 5.09
C ASP A 119 -1.96 15.23 4.28
N SER A 120 -2.40 14.52 3.24
CA SER A 120 -3.55 14.94 2.44
C SER A 120 -4.86 14.95 3.24
N TYR A 121 -5.04 13.99 4.15
CA TYR A 121 -6.22 13.94 5.02
C TYR A 121 -6.25 15.08 6.02
N TYR A 122 -5.11 15.48 6.58
CA TYR A 122 -5.01 16.67 7.41
C TYR A 122 -5.32 17.93 6.59
N ALA A 123 -4.73 18.05 5.41
CA ALA A 123 -4.92 19.23 4.55
C ALA A 123 -6.38 19.48 4.15
N VAL A 124 -7.19 18.42 4.01
CA VAL A 124 -8.62 18.53 3.68
C VAL A 124 -9.53 18.44 4.90
N GLY A 125 -8.97 18.38 6.12
CA GLY A 125 -9.74 18.38 7.37
C GLY A 125 -10.45 17.06 7.68
N LEU A 126 -10.06 15.95 7.07
CA LEU A 126 -10.59 14.62 7.38
C LEU A 126 -10.01 14.03 8.67
N LEU A 127 -8.81 14.45 9.04
CA LEU A 127 -8.19 14.18 10.33
C LEU A 127 -8.16 15.50 11.11
N GLY A 128 -8.35 15.44 12.43
CA GLY A 128 -8.28 16.62 13.28
C GLY A 128 -6.87 17.22 13.30
N ASP A 129 -6.75 18.49 13.64
CA ASP A 129 -5.45 19.12 13.85
C ASP A 129 -4.72 18.43 15.00
N GLU A 130 -3.43 18.14 14.80
CA GLU A 130 -2.55 17.53 15.84
C GLU A 130 -2.43 18.41 17.11
N THR A 131 -2.99 19.62 17.10
CA THR A 131 -2.89 20.63 18.14
C THR A 131 -4.14 20.75 19.03
N SER A 132 -5.12 19.90 18.83
CA SER A 132 -6.35 19.93 19.65
C SER A 132 -6.38 18.86 20.70
#